data_1f6f8d119353f33f7d3b321b8af882e9
#
_entry.id   1f6f8d119353f33f7d3b321b8af882e9
#
_cell.length_a   1.000
_cell.length_b   1.000
_cell.length_c   1.000
_cell.angle_alpha   90.00
_cell.angle_beta   90.00
_cell.angle_gamma   90.00
#
_symmetry.space_group_name_H-M   'P 1'
#
loop_
_entity.id
_entity.type
_entity.pdbx_description
1 polymer ?
#
loop_
_entity_poly.entity_id
_entity_poly.type
_entity_poly.pdbx_seq_one_letter_code
_entity_poly.pdbx_strand_id
1 'polypeptide(L)'
;MKFPSVPRQVSSLRMPILLLGLTLTAQAQPQGPSAPPAAPCDKPVYLTFDTGHMGVAPLIVDTLKRFDAKATFFLAQEPTLDGGQTLDDKWAPWWRQLAEQGHDFGSHTWFHDAWSADLPDGRFRFKRAAGEQVPQNVVLSAAEYCEELKRPARRFLEMTGRPMSMIFRAPAGRTSPALIAAAQACGFRHVGWSASGFLGDELPSDKYPNQALLEQALRRVKPGDILMAHLGIWSRQDPWAPTVLEPLLQGLKSRGMCFAPLRDHPEYVAWMRRPQDALARAASTTGTLPGTATTGGASSAGASVAPGPKDALRR
;
A
#
# COMPACT_ATOMS: atom_id res chain seq x y z
N MET A 1 35.07 -34.87 66.03
CA MET A 1 34.67 -36.23 65.63
C MET A 1 35.06 -36.38 64.18
N LYS A 2 36.05 -37.25 63.89
CA LYS A 2 36.59 -37.52 62.53
C LYS A 2 35.80 -38.68 61.94
N PHE A 3 35.27 -38.54 60.74
CA PHE A 3 34.70 -39.64 59.94
C PHE A 3 35.73 -40.16 58.96
N PRO A 4 35.81 -41.45 58.73
CA PRO A 4 36.82 -42.07 57.85
C PRO A 4 36.36 -42.06 56.42
N SER A 5 37.32 -41.84 55.50
CA SER A 5 37.17 -41.88 54.07
C SER A 5 37.19 -43.33 53.56
N VAL A 6 36.21 -43.71 52.71
CA VAL A 6 36.15 -45.01 51.98
C VAL A 6 36.61 -44.79 50.52
N PRO A 7 37.52 -45.57 50.00
CA PRO A 7 37.91 -45.44 48.60
C PRO A 7 36.90 -46.14 47.66
N ARG A 8 36.42 -45.42 46.67
CA ARG A 8 35.62 -46.02 45.57
C ARG A 8 36.54 -46.58 44.49
N GLN A 9 36.49 -47.88 44.33
CA GLN A 9 37.03 -48.57 43.15
C GLN A 9 36.16 -48.29 41.92
N VAL A 10 36.77 -47.80 40.86
CA VAL A 10 36.13 -47.60 39.57
C VAL A 10 36.49 -48.75 38.67
N SER A 11 35.57 -49.71 38.51
CA SER A 11 35.68 -50.76 37.52
C SER A 11 35.26 -50.25 36.15
N SER A 12 36.23 -50.19 35.24
CA SER A 12 36.01 -49.83 33.82
C SER A 12 35.46 -51.03 33.03
N LEU A 13 34.16 -51.08 32.86
CA LEU A 13 33.49 -52.01 31.92
C LEU A 13 33.54 -51.42 30.52
N ARG A 14 34.36 -51.96 29.64
CA ARG A 14 34.42 -51.66 28.23
C ARG A 14 33.30 -52.42 27.51
N MET A 15 32.25 -51.70 27.14
CA MET A 15 31.16 -52.21 26.29
C MET A 15 31.50 -51.91 24.82
N PRO A 16 31.41 -52.89 23.90
CA PRO A 16 31.62 -52.62 22.47
C PRO A 16 30.41 -51.87 21.89
N ILE A 17 30.66 -50.72 21.29
CA ILE A 17 29.63 -49.94 20.54
C ILE A 17 29.41 -50.66 19.21
N LEU A 18 28.27 -51.31 19.10
CA LEU A 18 27.77 -51.83 17.83
C LEU A 18 27.10 -50.67 17.06
N LEU A 19 27.78 -50.15 16.06
CA LEU A 19 27.22 -49.14 15.14
C LEU A 19 26.19 -49.80 14.22
N LEU A 20 24.93 -49.73 14.63
CA LEU A 20 23.80 -50.03 13.72
C LEU A 20 23.57 -48.81 12.84
N GLY A 21 23.98 -48.90 11.56
CA GLY A 21 23.70 -47.88 10.56
C GLY A 21 22.19 -47.85 10.25
N LEU A 22 21.45 -46.88 10.81
CA LEU A 22 20.10 -46.56 10.33
C LEU A 22 20.21 -45.79 9.03
N THR A 23 19.97 -46.42 7.91
CA THR A 23 19.68 -45.75 6.64
C THR A 23 18.29 -45.18 6.70
N LEU A 24 18.19 -43.86 6.95
CA LEU A 24 16.94 -43.12 6.75
C LEU A 24 16.64 -43.06 5.24
N THR A 25 15.77 -43.91 4.78
CA THR A 25 15.11 -43.75 3.47
C THR A 25 14.12 -42.61 3.59
N ALA A 26 14.47 -41.42 3.04
CA ALA A 26 13.54 -40.31 2.87
C ALA A 26 12.40 -40.75 1.94
N GLN A 27 11.24 -41.07 2.50
CA GLN A 27 10.04 -41.30 1.71
C GLN A 27 9.57 -39.93 1.18
N ALA A 28 9.70 -39.73 -0.15
CA ALA A 28 9.07 -38.61 -0.84
C ALA A 28 7.55 -38.76 -0.66
N GLN A 29 6.95 -37.83 0.08
CA GLN A 29 5.48 -37.71 0.16
C GLN A 29 4.95 -37.40 -1.24
N PRO A 30 3.91 -38.09 -1.71
CA PRO A 30 3.26 -37.74 -2.96
C PRO A 30 2.69 -36.32 -2.81
N GLN A 31 3.18 -35.41 -3.63
CA GLN A 31 2.57 -34.07 -3.77
C GLN A 31 1.16 -34.29 -4.31
N GLY A 32 0.16 -33.95 -3.51
CA GLY A 32 -1.23 -33.94 -3.95
C GLY A 32 -1.38 -33.08 -5.20
N PRO A 33 -2.42 -33.32 -6.03
CA PRO A 33 -2.62 -32.55 -7.25
C PRO A 33 -2.61 -31.04 -6.93
N SER A 34 -1.70 -30.30 -7.54
CA SER A 34 -1.66 -28.86 -7.47
C SER A 34 -3.02 -28.32 -7.91
N ALA A 35 -3.63 -27.43 -7.10
CA ALA A 35 -4.86 -26.79 -7.48
C ALA A 35 -4.73 -26.21 -8.90
N PRO A 36 -5.76 -26.33 -9.75
CA PRO A 36 -5.72 -25.77 -11.09
C PRO A 36 -5.43 -24.28 -10.99
N PRO A 37 -4.64 -23.71 -11.93
CA PRO A 37 -4.37 -22.27 -11.94
C PRO A 37 -5.71 -21.53 -11.92
N ALA A 38 -5.80 -20.49 -11.08
CA ALA A 38 -6.99 -19.66 -11.01
C ALA A 38 -7.35 -19.16 -12.42
N ALA A 39 -8.64 -19.21 -12.76
CA ALA A 39 -9.11 -18.74 -14.06
C ALA A 39 -8.66 -17.28 -14.30
N PRO A 40 -8.28 -16.91 -15.55
CA PRO A 40 -7.92 -15.55 -15.89
C PRO A 40 -8.99 -14.57 -15.42
N CYS A 41 -8.57 -13.44 -14.85
CA CYS A 41 -9.48 -12.38 -14.42
C CYS A 41 -9.81 -11.46 -15.59
N ASP A 42 -10.92 -11.69 -16.28
CA ASP A 42 -11.34 -10.93 -17.46
C ASP A 42 -11.99 -9.58 -17.10
N LYS A 43 -12.46 -9.41 -15.88
CA LYS A 43 -13.14 -8.20 -15.38
C LYS A 43 -12.51 -7.70 -14.09
N PRO A 44 -11.22 -7.32 -14.10
CA PRO A 44 -10.52 -6.91 -12.89
C PRO A 44 -11.06 -5.60 -12.34
N VAL A 45 -11.10 -5.50 -11.02
CA VAL A 45 -11.28 -4.26 -10.25
C VAL A 45 -10.09 -4.16 -9.31
N TYR A 46 -9.54 -2.97 -9.17
CA TYR A 46 -8.31 -2.74 -8.41
C TYR A 46 -8.63 -2.06 -7.09
N LEU A 47 -8.59 -2.83 -6.01
CA LEU A 47 -8.84 -2.32 -4.67
C LEU A 47 -7.61 -1.59 -4.15
N THR A 48 -7.79 -0.36 -3.69
CA THR A 48 -6.72 0.39 -3.05
C THR A 48 -7.18 1.02 -1.74
N PHE A 49 -6.26 1.07 -0.76
CA PHE A 49 -6.52 1.64 0.55
C PHE A 49 -5.41 2.60 0.93
N ASP A 50 -5.80 3.79 1.34
CA ASP A 50 -4.88 4.75 1.95
C ASP A 50 -4.83 4.50 3.46
N THR A 51 -3.72 4.84 4.12
CA THR A 51 -3.65 4.82 5.59
C THR A 51 -4.75 5.72 6.19
N GLY A 52 -4.78 5.83 7.47
CA GLY A 52 -5.73 6.58 8.27
C GLY A 52 -5.54 6.15 9.72
N HIS A 53 -6.59 6.19 10.54
CA HIS A 53 -6.45 5.83 11.95
C HIS A 53 -6.28 4.33 12.25
N MET A 54 -6.27 3.47 11.24
CA MET A 54 -6.02 2.00 11.29
C MET A 54 -7.05 1.17 12.08
N GLY A 55 -8.05 1.76 12.67
CA GLY A 55 -9.00 1.05 13.54
C GLY A 55 -9.84 -0.03 12.86
N VAL A 56 -9.99 0.02 11.54
CA VAL A 56 -10.70 -1.00 10.75
C VAL A 56 -9.75 -1.84 9.86
N ALA A 57 -8.45 -1.60 9.95
CA ALA A 57 -7.45 -2.26 9.11
C ALA A 57 -7.49 -3.80 9.22
N PRO A 58 -7.57 -4.43 10.42
CA PRO A 58 -7.71 -5.87 10.54
C PRO A 58 -8.97 -6.42 9.87
N LEU A 59 -10.11 -5.72 10.02
CA LEU A 59 -11.39 -6.14 9.43
C LEU A 59 -11.36 -6.10 7.89
N ILE A 60 -10.69 -5.08 7.32
CA ILE A 60 -10.48 -4.97 5.88
C ILE A 60 -9.66 -6.17 5.38
N VAL A 61 -8.54 -6.47 6.02
CA VAL A 61 -7.65 -7.56 5.62
C VAL A 61 -8.32 -8.92 5.74
N ASP A 62 -9.08 -9.15 6.81
CA ASP A 62 -9.85 -10.39 6.97
C ASP A 62 -10.89 -10.54 5.85
N THR A 63 -11.54 -9.45 5.45
CA THR A 63 -12.47 -9.46 4.33
C THR A 63 -11.75 -9.75 3.01
N LEU A 64 -10.63 -9.07 2.72
CA LEU A 64 -9.82 -9.33 1.53
C LEU A 64 -9.40 -10.81 1.45
N LYS A 65 -8.98 -11.40 2.57
CA LYS A 65 -8.60 -12.80 2.65
C LYS A 65 -9.76 -13.74 2.32
N ARG A 66 -10.95 -13.50 2.87
CA ARG A 66 -12.15 -14.33 2.59
C ARG A 66 -12.54 -14.31 1.10
N PHE A 67 -12.29 -13.19 0.43
CA PHE A 67 -12.60 -13.05 -1.00
C PHE A 67 -11.44 -13.40 -1.93
N ASP A 68 -10.29 -13.84 -1.39
CA ASP A 68 -9.02 -14.01 -2.11
C ASP A 68 -8.65 -12.77 -2.94
N ALA A 69 -8.93 -11.59 -2.38
CA ALA A 69 -8.70 -10.31 -3.03
C ALA A 69 -7.32 -9.77 -2.69
N LYS A 70 -6.56 -9.35 -3.69
CA LYS A 70 -5.32 -8.59 -3.49
C LYS A 70 -5.60 -7.11 -3.67
N ALA A 71 -4.94 -6.28 -2.87
CA ALA A 71 -5.10 -4.84 -2.86
C ALA A 71 -3.77 -4.13 -2.91
N THR A 72 -3.80 -2.82 -3.13
CA THR A 72 -2.64 -1.93 -3.02
C THR A 72 -2.87 -0.93 -1.90
N PHE A 73 -1.88 -0.77 -1.02
CA PHE A 73 -1.94 0.12 0.12
C PHE A 73 -1.00 1.33 -0.10
N PHE A 74 -1.49 2.55 0.15
CA PHE A 74 -0.70 3.77 0.11
C PHE A 74 -0.45 4.28 1.52
N LEU A 75 0.83 4.40 1.90
CA LEU A 75 1.26 4.56 3.28
C LEU A 75 1.77 5.97 3.57
N ALA A 76 1.19 6.59 4.61
CA ALA A 76 1.69 7.80 5.26
C ALA A 76 1.90 7.53 6.76
N GLN A 77 2.69 8.36 7.44
CA GLN A 77 2.93 8.28 8.90
C GLN A 77 1.84 9.07 9.64
N GLU A 78 0.67 8.46 9.78
CA GLU A 78 -0.52 9.08 10.38
C GLU A 78 -0.80 8.56 11.79
N PRO A 79 -1.44 9.39 12.66
CA PRO A 79 -1.87 8.93 13.98
C PRO A 79 -2.84 7.76 13.89
N THR A 80 -2.69 6.78 14.80
CA THR A 80 -3.57 5.62 14.86
C THR A 80 -4.53 5.70 16.05
N LEU A 81 -5.67 5.01 15.95
CA LEU A 81 -6.69 5.00 16.99
C LEU A 81 -6.15 4.48 18.34
N ASP A 82 -5.21 3.52 18.29
CA ASP A 82 -4.58 2.92 19.47
C ASP A 82 -3.32 3.68 19.94
N GLY A 83 -3.15 4.93 19.49
CA GLY A 83 -1.95 5.74 19.75
C GLY A 83 -0.77 5.35 18.86
N GLY A 84 0.26 6.21 18.81
CA GLY A 84 1.39 6.09 17.89
C GLY A 84 0.98 6.35 16.45
N GLN A 85 1.79 5.85 15.52
CA GLN A 85 1.68 6.14 14.09
C GLN A 85 1.59 4.84 13.26
N THR A 86 1.08 4.96 12.03
CA THR A 86 0.86 3.84 11.10
C THR A 86 2.13 3.08 10.71
N LEU A 87 3.28 3.74 10.73
CA LEU A 87 4.58 3.17 10.38
C LEU A 87 5.51 2.99 11.60
N ASP A 88 4.96 2.93 12.81
CA ASP A 88 5.71 2.56 14.02
C ASP A 88 5.99 1.05 14.06
N ASP A 89 6.99 0.65 14.83
CA ASP A 89 7.40 -0.76 14.95
C ASP A 89 6.28 -1.71 15.34
N LYS A 90 5.29 -1.23 16.11
CA LYS A 90 4.12 -2.05 16.47
C LYS A 90 3.33 -2.57 15.28
N TRP A 91 3.36 -1.86 14.14
CA TRP A 91 2.68 -2.26 12.91
C TRP A 91 3.56 -3.09 11.97
N ALA A 92 4.88 -3.19 12.22
CA ALA A 92 5.80 -3.93 11.36
C ALA A 92 5.40 -5.39 11.10
N PRO A 93 4.94 -6.19 12.10
CA PRO A 93 4.48 -7.55 11.84
C PRO A 93 3.27 -7.61 10.91
N TRP A 94 2.34 -6.65 11.05
CA TRP A 94 1.13 -6.58 10.24
C TRP A 94 1.45 -6.22 8.77
N TRP A 95 2.29 -5.20 8.54
CA TRP A 95 2.73 -4.82 7.20
C TRP A 95 3.52 -5.95 6.51
N ARG A 96 4.37 -6.65 7.28
CA ARG A 96 5.13 -7.82 6.77
C ARG A 96 4.19 -8.92 6.31
N GLN A 97 3.19 -9.26 7.12
CA GLN A 97 2.19 -10.26 6.78
C GLN A 97 1.46 -9.92 5.47
N LEU A 98 1.05 -8.66 5.27
CA LEU A 98 0.39 -8.24 4.04
C LEU A 98 1.31 -8.33 2.82
N ALA A 99 2.59 -7.96 2.98
CA ALA A 99 3.58 -8.09 1.93
C ALA A 99 3.82 -9.58 1.54
N GLU A 100 3.82 -10.48 2.52
CA GLU A 100 3.90 -11.93 2.31
C GLU A 100 2.65 -12.50 1.63
N GLN A 101 1.49 -11.94 1.92
CA GLN A 101 0.23 -12.31 1.28
C GLN A 101 0.09 -11.78 -0.15
N GLY A 102 1.07 -11.02 -0.64
CA GLY A 102 1.13 -10.56 -2.04
C GLY A 102 0.31 -9.32 -2.34
N HIS A 103 0.07 -8.47 -1.36
CA HIS A 103 -0.45 -7.13 -1.58
C HIS A 103 0.66 -6.19 -2.10
N ASP A 104 0.27 -5.11 -2.77
CA ASP A 104 1.17 -4.04 -3.23
C ASP A 104 1.18 -2.86 -2.26
N PHE A 105 2.26 -2.07 -2.32
CA PHE A 105 2.45 -0.90 -1.46
C PHE A 105 3.01 0.27 -2.25
N GLY A 106 2.51 1.48 -1.95
CA GLY A 106 2.97 2.74 -2.49
C GLY A 106 3.04 3.83 -1.42
N SER A 107 3.65 4.96 -1.76
CA SER A 107 3.78 6.10 -0.86
C SER A 107 2.51 6.97 -0.86
N HIS A 108 2.13 7.49 0.33
CA HIS A 108 1.08 8.51 0.48
C HIS A 108 1.65 9.82 1.08
N THR A 109 2.92 10.12 0.79
CA THR A 109 3.80 11.07 1.49
C THR A 109 4.02 10.70 2.96
N TRP A 110 5.06 11.24 3.59
CA TRP A 110 5.32 10.92 4.99
C TRP A 110 4.31 11.57 5.93
N PHE A 111 4.10 12.87 5.76
CA PHE A 111 3.24 13.65 6.67
C PHE A 111 1.82 13.88 6.13
N HIS A 112 1.37 13.08 5.17
CA HIS A 112 0.06 13.25 4.54
C HIS A 112 -0.12 14.69 4.01
N ASP A 113 0.84 15.13 3.18
CA ASP A 113 0.92 16.50 2.66
C ASP A 113 -0.02 16.69 1.46
N ALA A 114 -1.17 17.31 1.67
CA ALA A 114 -2.12 17.65 0.61
C ALA A 114 -1.69 18.91 -0.13
N TRP A 115 -1.39 18.78 -1.43
CA TRP A 115 -1.02 19.92 -2.27
C TRP A 115 -2.10 20.99 -2.30
N SER A 116 -1.70 22.26 -2.29
CA SER A 116 -2.61 23.41 -2.35
C SER A 116 -2.25 24.44 -3.41
N ALA A 117 -0.98 24.60 -3.77
CA ALA A 117 -0.56 25.52 -4.84
C ALA A 117 0.87 25.23 -5.31
N ASP A 118 1.11 25.49 -6.59
CA ASP A 118 2.45 25.75 -7.14
C ASP A 118 2.84 27.19 -6.85
N LEU A 119 4.11 27.42 -6.49
CA LEU A 119 4.62 28.75 -6.20
C LEU A 119 5.50 29.26 -7.37
N PRO A 120 5.61 30.60 -7.57
CA PRO A 120 6.37 31.19 -8.68
C PRO A 120 7.85 30.80 -8.70
N ASP A 121 8.41 30.44 -7.54
CA ASP A 121 9.81 30.02 -7.37
C ASP A 121 10.04 28.52 -7.60
N GLY A 122 9.04 27.79 -8.10
CA GLY A 122 9.11 26.36 -8.38
C GLY A 122 8.95 25.46 -7.15
N ARG A 123 8.60 26.03 -6.00
CA ARG A 123 8.24 25.27 -4.80
C ARG A 123 6.75 24.97 -4.78
N PHE A 124 6.35 24.08 -3.87
CA PHE A 124 4.96 23.63 -3.71
C PHE A 124 4.46 23.95 -2.30
N ARG A 125 3.24 24.44 -2.20
CA ARG A 125 2.57 24.64 -0.91
C ARG A 125 1.67 23.46 -0.63
N PHE A 126 1.73 22.95 0.61
CA PHE A 126 0.91 21.86 1.10
C PHE A 126 0.19 22.24 2.38
N LYS A 127 -0.93 21.55 2.62
CA LYS A 127 -1.56 21.45 3.93
C LYS A 127 -1.15 20.10 4.53
N ARG A 128 -0.31 20.13 5.54
CA ARG A 128 0.17 18.94 6.27
C ARG A 128 -0.89 18.48 7.25
N ALA A 129 -1.16 17.18 7.32
CA ALA A 129 -2.19 16.60 8.17
C ALA A 129 -1.68 15.58 9.19
N ALA A 130 -0.39 15.18 9.13
CA ALA A 130 0.25 14.32 10.12
C ALA A 130 1.55 14.94 10.66
N GLY A 131 1.98 14.52 11.86
CA GLY A 131 3.14 15.05 12.57
C GLY A 131 2.75 15.87 13.82
N GLU A 132 3.74 16.50 14.48
CA GLU A 132 3.53 17.12 15.81
C GLU A 132 2.71 18.41 15.80
N GLN A 133 2.79 19.17 14.72
CA GLN A 133 2.15 20.51 14.62
C GLN A 133 1.13 20.56 13.48
N VAL A 134 0.03 19.86 13.63
CA VAL A 134 -0.99 19.75 12.58
C VAL A 134 -2.32 20.37 12.99
N PRO A 135 -3.11 20.89 12.02
CA PRO A 135 -2.76 21.09 10.61
C PRO A 135 -1.84 22.29 10.41
N GLN A 136 -0.84 22.18 9.52
CA GLN A 136 0.03 23.32 9.18
C GLN A 136 0.23 23.46 7.67
N ASN A 137 0.50 24.69 7.23
CA ASN A 137 0.93 24.95 5.87
C ASN A 137 2.45 24.83 5.78
N VAL A 138 2.94 24.02 4.87
CA VAL A 138 4.36 23.86 4.59
C VAL A 138 4.66 24.20 3.13
N VAL A 139 5.88 24.64 2.87
CA VAL A 139 6.37 24.90 1.52
C VAL A 139 7.60 24.01 1.30
N LEU A 140 7.54 23.18 0.29
CA LEU A 140 8.59 22.22 -0.05
C LEU A 140 9.12 22.50 -1.44
N SER A 141 10.43 22.38 -1.62
CA SER A 141 11.06 22.24 -2.92
C SER A 141 10.75 20.87 -3.54
N ALA A 142 11.04 20.69 -4.82
CA ALA A 142 10.90 19.39 -5.48
C ALA A 142 11.77 18.29 -4.79
N ALA A 143 12.94 18.63 -4.29
CA ALA A 143 13.82 17.71 -3.59
C ALA A 143 13.25 17.29 -2.22
N GLU A 144 12.70 18.22 -1.45
CA GLU A 144 12.05 17.93 -0.17
C GLU A 144 10.76 17.12 -0.37
N TYR A 145 9.98 17.41 -1.41
CA TYR A 145 8.83 16.61 -1.78
C TYR A 145 9.23 15.17 -2.19
N CYS A 146 10.33 15.02 -2.92
CA CYS A 146 10.91 13.70 -3.19
C CYS A 146 11.23 12.92 -1.91
N GLU A 147 11.76 13.57 -0.88
CA GLU A 147 12.03 12.93 0.41
C GLU A 147 10.73 12.52 1.12
N GLU A 148 9.68 13.34 1.05
CA GLU A 148 8.35 12.96 1.55
C GLU A 148 7.81 11.69 0.89
N LEU A 149 8.08 11.48 -0.40
CA LEU A 149 7.69 10.26 -1.12
C LEU A 149 8.57 9.05 -0.77
N LYS A 150 9.87 9.26 -0.56
CA LYS A 150 10.84 8.18 -0.30
C LYS A 150 10.81 7.67 1.15
N ARG A 151 10.46 8.52 2.12
CA ARG A 151 10.47 8.14 3.55
C ARG A 151 9.57 6.94 3.86
N PRO A 152 8.30 6.86 3.40
CA PRO A 152 7.47 5.66 3.61
C PRO A 152 8.10 4.41 2.99
N ALA A 153 8.73 4.53 1.81
CA ALA A 153 9.36 3.39 1.14
C ALA A 153 10.57 2.85 1.92
N ARG A 154 11.43 3.74 2.44
CA ARG A 154 12.55 3.34 3.31
C ARG A 154 12.05 2.66 4.59
N ARG A 155 11.07 3.30 5.24
CA ARG A 155 10.51 2.76 6.48
C ARG A 155 9.83 1.41 6.28
N PHE A 156 9.09 1.24 5.20
CA PHE A 156 8.49 -0.04 4.84
C PHE A 156 9.53 -1.14 4.62
N LEU A 157 10.62 -0.84 3.92
CA LEU A 157 11.73 -1.77 3.74
C LEU A 157 12.35 -2.18 5.08
N GLU A 158 12.59 -1.23 6.00
CA GLU A 158 13.10 -1.52 7.35
C GLU A 158 12.16 -2.45 8.12
N MET A 159 10.84 -2.18 8.08
CA MET A 159 9.84 -2.97 8.81
C MET A 159 9.63 -4.36 8.24
N THR A 160 9.68 -4.52 6.92
CA THR A 160 9.21 -5.74 6.25
C THR A 160 10.33 -6.55 5.59
N GLY A 161 11.47 -5.93 5.32
CA GLY A 161 12.54 -6.51 4.50
C GLY A 161 12.18 -6.57 3.00
N ARG A 162 11.05 -5.99 2.59
CA ARG A 162 10.56 -5.97 1.20
C ARG A 162 10.47 -4.55 0.66
N PRO A 163 10.87 -4.32 -0.59
CA PRO A 163 10.79 -2.99 -1.18
C PRO A 163 9.32 -2.60 -1.46
N MET A 164 9.02 -1.31 -1.29
CA MET A 164 7.76 -0.70 -1.74
C MET A 164 7.83 -0.38 -3.23
N SER A 165 6.73 -0.51 -3.95
CA SER A 165 6.66 -0.07 -5.36
C SER A 165 6.83 1.45 -5.47
N MET A 166 7.50 1.90 -6.54
CA MET A 166 7.75 3.34 -6.79
C MET A 166 6.51 4.02 -7.38
N ILE A 167 5.38 3.82 -6.71
CA ILE A 167 4.10 4.49 -6.97
C ILE A 167 3.72 5.34 -5.77
N PHE A 168 2.93 6.38 -6.01
CA PHE A 168 2.39 7.19 -4.92
C PHE A 168 0.96 7.64 -5.22
N ARG A 169 0.21 7.91 -4.18
CA ARG A 169 -1.06 8.63 -4.24
C ARG A 169 -0.91 9.97 -3.54
N ALA A 170 -1.35 11.03 -4.21
CA ALA A 170 -1.33 12.36 -3.60
C ALA A 170 -2.46 12.46 -2.55
N PRO A 171 -2.16 12.91 -1.31
CA PRO A 171 -3.17 13.13 -0.28
C PRO A 171 -4.32 14.02 -0.74
N ALA A 172 -5.55 13.65 -0.37
CA ALA A 172 -6.80 14.28 -0.83
C ALA A 172 -6.98 14.29 -2.37
N GLY A 173 -6.22 13.49 -3.12
CA GLY A 173 -6.23 13.44 -4.58
C GLY A 173 -5.76 14.74 -5.26
N ARG A 174 -5.13 15.66 -4.53
CA ARG A 174 -4.75 16.98 -5.05
C ARG A 174 -3.39 16.96 -5.70
N THR A 175 -3.35 17.39 -6.96
CA THR A 175 -2.13 17.41 -7.77
C THR A 175 -2.08 18.64 -8.67
N SER A 176 -0.88 18.93 -9.20
CA SER A 176 -0.66 19.79 -10.37
C SER A 176 0.24 19.08 -11.37
N PRO A 177 0.29 19.52 -12.63
CA PRO A 177 1.24 19.00 -13.62
C PRO A 177 2.70 19.11 -13.13
N ALA A 178 3.06 20.22 -12.47
CA ALA A 178 4.40 20.46 -11.94
C ALA A 178 4.73 19.50 -10.79
N LEU A 179 3.78 19.27 -9.86
CA LEU A 179 3.95 18.32 -8.76
C LEU A 179 4.14 16.88 -9.27
N ILE A 180 3.33 16.48 -10.26
CA ILE A 180 3.46 15.16 -10.90
C ILE A 180 4.82 15.01 -11.58
N ALA A 181 5.28 16.04 -12.31
CA ALA A 181 6.60 16.03 -12.95
C ALA A 181 7.73 15.92 -11.92
N ALA A 182 7.64 16.62 -10.78
CA ALA A 182 8.61 16.51 -9.69
C ALA A 182 8.66 15.10 -9.10
N ALA A 183 7.50 14.46 -8.86
CA ALA A 183 7.43 13.08 -8.40
C ALA A 183 8.03 12.10 -9.42
N GLN A 184 7.76 12.29 -10.72
CA GLN A 184 8.31 11.45 -11.78
C GLN A 184 9.83 11.60 -11.90
N ALA A 185 10.36 12.81 -11.73
CA ALA A 185 11.80 13.08 -11.74
C ALA A 185 12.55 12.32 -10.62
N CYS A 186 11.90 12.03 -9.50
CA CYS A 186 12.47 11.19 -8.45
C CYS A 186 11.98 9.73 -8.46
N GLY A 187 11.39 9.30 -9.57
CA GLY A 187 11.11 7.90 -9.85
C GLY A 187 9.73 7.41 -9.44
N PHE A 188 8.84 8.29 -8.96
CA PHE A 188 7.49 7.88 -8.53
C PHE A 188 6.44 8.11 -9.62
N ARG A 189 5.55 7.13 -9.80
CA ARG A 189 4.37 7.24 -10.66
C ARG A 189 3.14 7.53 -9.81
N HIS A 190 2.40 8.58 -10.17
CA HIS A 190 1.12 8.89 -9.50
C HIS A 190 0.05 7.85 -9.85
N VAL A 191 -0.73 7.46 -8.84
CA VAL A 191 -1.92 6.61 -8.95
C VAL A 191 -3.10 7.34 -8.31
N GLY A 192 -4.06 7.72 -9.13
CA GLY A 192 -5.35 8.23 -8.66
C GLY A 192 -6.36 7.09 -8.42
N TRP A 193 -7.63 7.41 -8.54
CA TRP A 193 -8.74 6.47 -8.57
C TRP A 193 -9.70 6.81 -9.71
N SER A 194 -10.50 5.84 -10.14
CA SER A 194 -11.50 6.04 -11.19
C SER A 194 -12.62 6.98 -10.72
N ALA A 195 -13.31 7.63 -11.64
CA ALA A 195 -14.46 8.49 -11.30
C ALA A 195 -15.55 7.76 -10.49
N SER A 196 -15.73 6.46 -10.72
CA SER A 196 -16.59 5.55 -9.95
C SER A 196 -15.92 4.91 -8.75
N GLY A 197 -14.61 5.12 -8.58
CA GLY A 197 -13.77 4.44 -7.59
C GLY A 197 -13.71 5.10 -6.22
N PHE A 198 -14.21 6.33 -6.07
CA PHE A 198 -14.34 6.98 -4.77
C PHE A 198 -15.48 6.33 -3.98
N LEU A 199 -15.15 5.53 -2.95
CA LEU A 199 -16.13 4.74 -2.20
C LEU A 199 -16.84 5.53 -1.10
N GLY A 200 -16.36 6.73 -0.78
CA GLY A 200 -17.02 7.68 0.12
C GLY A 200 -16.88 7.37 1.61
N ASP A 201 -15.98 6.49 1.99
CA ASP A 201 -15.75 6.08 3.38
C ASP A 201 -15.24 7.23 4.28
N GLU A 202 -14.72 8.32 3.70
CA GLU A 202 -14.31 9.54 4.41
C GLU A 202 -15.45 10.57 4.58
N LEU A 203 -16.63 10.34 3.96
CA LEU A 203 -17.73 11.26 4.02
C LEU A 203 -18.48 11.15 5.37
N PRO A 204 -19.03 12.25 5.90
CA PRO A 204 -19.76 12.24 7.16
C PRO A 204 -20.95 11.27 7.14
N SER A 205 -21.05 10.40 8.14
CA SER A 205 -22.05 9.32 8.23
C SER A 205 -23.51 9.82 8.22
N ASP A 206 -23.76 10.98 8.84
CA ASP A 206 -25.08 11.62 8.92
C ASP A 206 -25.65 12.02 7.55
N LYS A 207 -24.76 12.35 6.61
CA LYS A 207 -25.12 12.78 5.25
C LYS A 207 -24.99 11.65 4.22
N TYR A 208 -24.09 10.73 4.47
CA TYR A 208 -23.72 9.65 3.56
C TYR A 208 -23.74 8.30 4.29
N PRO A 209 -24.91 7.75 4.58
CA PRO A 209 -25.04 6.48 5.28
C PRO A 209 -24.42 5.35 4.47
N ASN A 210 -23.89 4.34 5.17
CA ASN A 210 -23.23 3.17 4.59
C ASN A 210 -24.04 2.50 3.48
N GLN A 211 -25.34 2.37 3.67
CA GLN A 211 -26.23 1.76 2.67
C GLN A 211 -26.24 2.54 1.35
N ALA A 212 -26.32 3.87 1.40
CA ALA A 212 -26.30 4.71 0.19
C ALA A 212 -24.98 4.64 -0.55
N LEU A 213 -23.84 4.59 0.19
CA LEU A 213 -22.50 4.40 -0.40
C LEU A 213 -22.37 3.04 -1.08
N LEU A 214 -22.86 1.97 -0.45
CA LEU A 214 -22.88 0.62 -1.03
C LEU A 214 -23.67 0.58 -2.35
N GLU A 215 -24.90 1.08 -2.33
CA GLU A 215 -25.76 1.11 -3.50
C GLU A 215 -25.16 1.92 -4.64
N GLN A 216 -24.56 3.07 -4.33
CA GLN A 216 -23.86 3.89 -5.33
C GLN A 216 -22.69 3.14 -5.95
N ALA A 217 -21.83 2.52 -5.14
CA ALA A 217 -20.69 1.76 -5.61
C ALA A 217 -21.14 0.57 -6.49
N LEU A 218 -22.13 -0.19 -6.05
CA LEU A 218 -22.68 -1.31 -6.82
C LEU A 218 -23.26 -0.87 -8.18
N ARG A 219 -23.85 0.32 -8.27
CA ARG A 219 -24.36 0.83 -9.56
C ARG A 219 -23.27 1.34 -10.50
N ARG A 220 -22.19 1.93 -9.98
CA ARG A 220 -21.23 2.70 -10.77
C ARG A 220 -19.95 1.98 -11.12
N VAL A 221 -19.47 1.08 -10.25
CA VAL A 221 -18.20 0.38 -10.45
C VAL A 221 -18.26 -0.54 -11.66
N LYS A 222 -17.20 -0.48 -12.48
CA LYS A 222 -17.03 -1.24 -13.72
C LYS A 222 -15.68 -1.98 -13.70
N PRO A 223 -15.51 -3.00 -14.56
CA PRO A 223 -14.21 -3.59 -14.81
C PRO A 223 -13.17 -2.54 -15.21
N GLY A 224 -11.97 -2.63 -14.67
CA GLY A 224 -10.88 -1.70 -14.87
C GLY A 224 -10.82 -0.55 -13.87
N ASP A 225 -11.85 -0.34 -13.04
CA ASP A 225 -11.84 0.74 -12.06
C ASP A 225 -10.84 0.51 -10.93
N ILE A 226 -10.16 1.60 -10.54
CA ILE A 226 -9.34 1.68 -9.33
C ILE A 226 -10.22 2.26 -8.22
N LEU A 227 -10.49 1.46 -7.19
CA LEU A 227 -11.31 1.85 -6.05
C LEU A 227 -10.41 2.37 -4.92
N MET A 228 -10.90 3.40 -4.20
CA MET A 228 -10.19 4.02 -3.09
C MET A 228 -11.07 4.04 -1.84
N ALA A 229 -10.51 3.55 -0.75
CA ALA A 229 -11.00 3.65 0.62
C ALA A 229 -9.81 3.79 1.58
N HIS A 230 -10.07 3.84 2.89
CA HIS A 230 -9.04 4.05 3.90
C HIS A 230 -9.04 2.93 4.96
N LEU A 231 -7.92 2.78 5.65
CA LEU A 231 -7.77 1.86 6.79
C LEU A 231 -8.39 2.44 8.09
N GLY A 232 -9.37 3.30 7.93
CA GLY A 232 -10.13 3.98 8.97
C GLY A 232 -10.02 5.50 8.90
N ILE A 233 -11.13 6.20 9.14
CA ILE A 233 -11.28 7.65 8.97
C ILE A 233 -11.88 8.28 10.23
N TRP A 234 -11.26 9.34 10.73
CA TRP A 234 -11.67 10.06 11.94
C TRP A 234 -13.05 10.73 11.84
N SER A 235 -13.44 11.15 10.65
CA SER A 235 -14.72 11.84 10.42
C SER A 235 -15.93 10.92 10.41
N ARG A 236 -15.74 9.59 10.46
CA ARG A 236 -16.82 8.63 10.34
C ARG A 236 -17.14 7.98 11.68
N GLN A 237 -18.43 8.06 12.10
CA GLN A 237 -18.88 7.48 13.35
C GLN A 237 -19.28 6.00 13.19
N ASP A 238 -19.90 5.63 12.07
CA ASP A 238 -20.22 4.25 11.72
C ASP A 238 -19.13 3.67 10.81
N PRO A 239 -18.40 2.63 11.23
CA PRO A 239 -17.30 2.09 10.42
C PRO A 239 -17.78 1.65 9.03
N TRP A 240 -17.11 2.11 7.99
CA TRP A 240 -17.38 1.71 6.62
C TRP A 240 -17.07 0.23 6.40
N ALA A 241 -15.94 -0.26 6.92
CA ALA A 241 -15.60 -1.68 6.91
C ALA A 241 -15.87 -2.31 8.30
N PRO A 242 -16.42 -3.52 8.37
CA PRO A 242 -16.75 -4.41 7.23
C PRO A 242 -18.11 -4.12 6.59
N THR A 243 -18.90 -3.21 7.15
CA THR A 243 -20.33 -3.01 6.80
C THR A 243 -20.56 -2.80 5.29
N VAL A 244 -19.71 -2.02 4.62
CA VAL A 244 -19.81 -1.77 3.17
C VAL A 244 -18.90 -2.66 2.36
N LEU A 245 -17.66 -2.90 2.84
CA LEU A 245 -16.66 -3.60 2.04
C LEU A 245 -17.10 -5.01 1.66
N GLU A 246 -17.56 -5.81 2.61
CA GLU A 246 -17.94 -7.20 2.34
C GLU A 246 -19.10 -7.33 1.34
N PRO A 247 -20.26 -6.66 1.53
CA PRO A 247 -21.35 -6.72 0.54
C PRO A 247 -20.96 -6.09 -0.81
N LEU A 248 -20.07 -5.10 -0.84
CA LEU A 248 -19.53 -4.56 -2.07
C LEU A 248 -18.76 -5.64 -2.85
N LEU A 249 -17.78 -6.30 -2.21
CA LEU A 249 -17.01 -7.36 -2.85
C LEU A 249 -17.91 -8.50 -3.32
N GLN A 250 -18.89 -8.91 -2.51
CA GLN A 250 -19.88 -9.92 -2.87
C GLN A 250 -20.68 -9.50 -4.12
N GLY A 251 -21.19 -8.28 -4.15
CA GLY A 251 -21.97 -7.76 -5.25
C GLY A 251 -21.18 -7.59 -6.55
N LEU A 252 -19.92 -7.16 -6.46
CA LEU A 252 -19.02 -7.08 -7.63
C LEU A 252 -18.68 -8.47 -8.16
N LYS A 253 -18.39 -9.43 -7.28
CA LYS A 253 -18.08 -10.82 -7.64
C LYS A 253 -19.28 -11.52 -8.29
N SER A 254 -20.51 -11.28 -7.82
CA SER A 254 -21.72 -11.82 -8.44
C SER A 254 -21.96 -11.30 -9.87
N ARG A 255 -21.38 -10.14 -10.22
CA ARG A 255 -21.37 -9.58 -11.57
C ARG A 255 -20.20 -10.10 -12.43
N GLY A 256 -19.47 -11.10 -11.95
CA GLY A 256 -18.33 -11.70 -12.62
C GLY A 256 -17.03 -10.89 -12.56
N MET A 257 -16.95 -9.91 -11.65
CA MET A 257 -15.69 -9.15 -11.42
C MET A 257 -14.77 -9.92 -10.49
N CYS A 258 -13.48 -9.65 -10.59
CA CYS A 258 -12.42 -10.21 -9.78
C CYS A 258 -11.50 -9.07 -9.28
N PHE A 259 -10.72 -9.33 -8.24
CA PHE A 259 -9.93 -8.31 -7.57
C PHE A 259 -8.45 -8.56 -7.82
N ALA A 260 -7.78 -7.58 -8.45
CA ALA A 260 -6.38 -7.66 -8.80
C ALA A 260 -5.57 -6.51 -8.16
N PRO A 261 -4.28 -6.73 -7.85
CA PRO A 261 -3.40 -5.67 -7.39
C PRO A 261 -2.98 -4.75 -8.56
N LEU A 262 -2.51 -3.53 -8.26
CA LEU A 262 -2.12 -2.56 -9.30
C LEU A 262 -0.95 -3.01 -10.19
N ARG A 263 -0.12 -3.97 -9.73
CA ARG A 263 0.93 -4.56 -10.60
C ARG A 263 0.37 -5.28 -11.84
N ASP A 264 -0.92 -5.59 -11.84
CA ASP A 264 -1.61 -6.21 -12.98
C ASP A 264 -2.46 -5.20 -13.76
N HIS A 265 -2.51 -3.93 -13.33
CA HIS A 265 -3.22 -2.87 -14.05
C HIS A 265 -2.48 -2.46 -15.32
N PRO A 266 -3.15 -2.37 -16.50
CA PRO A 266 -2.50 -2.08 -17.78
C PRO A 266 -1.61 -0.82 -17.79
N GLU A 267 -2.04 0.25 -17.10
CA GLU A 267 -1.29 1.51 -17.02
C GLU A 267 -0.03 1.41 -16.14
N TYR A 268 -0.04 0.54 -15.11
CA TYR A 268 1.03 0.49 -14.11
C TYR A 268 1.92 -0.74 -14.22
N VAL A 269 1.50 -1.80 -14.91
CA VAL A 269 2.24 -3.07 -15.01
C VAL A 269 3.67 -2.90 -15.50
N ALA A 270 3.87 -2.13 -16.57
CA ALA A 270 5.20 -1.89 -17.11
C ALA A 270 6.09 -1.07 -16.15
N TRP A 271 5.48 -0.18 -15.37
CA TRP A 271 6.18 0.63 -14.37
C TRP A 271 6.54 -0.21 -13.14
N MET A 272 5.60 -0.95 -12.56
CA MET A 272 5.78 -1.69 -11.32
C MET A 272 6.69 -2.93 -11.47
N ARG A 273 6.87 -3.43 -12.68
CA ARG A 273 7.81 -4.53 -12.98
C ARG A 273 9.25 -4.07 -13.24
N ARG A 274 9.52 -2.77 -13.24
CA ARG A 274 10.90 -2.27 -13.40
C ARG A 274 11.74 -2.66 -12.18
N PRO A 275 13.00 -3.12 -12.38
CA PRO A 275 13.91 -3.31 -11.27
C PRO A 275 14.07 -2.00 -10.50
N GLN A 276 13.89 -2.02 -9.19
CA GLN A 276 13.93 -0.81 -8.36
C GLN A 276 15.30 -0.13 -8.39
N ASP A 277 16.38 -0.89 -8.57
CA ASP A 277 17.74 -0.36 -8.77
C ASP A 277 17.86 0.49 -10.05
N ALA A 278 17.09 0.19 -11.10
CA ALA A 278 17.06 0.98 -12.33
C ALA A 278 16.35 2.33 -12.12
N LEU A 279 15.30 2.36 -11.30
CA LEU A 279 14.57 3.57 -10.94
C LEU A 279 15.41 4.47 -10.01
N ALA A 280 16.11 3.89 -9.04
CA ALA A 280 17.01 4.61 -8.16
C ALA A 280 18.19 5.26 -8.93
N ARG A 281 18.73 4.57 -9.93
CA ARG A 281 19.82 5.11 -10.80
C ARG A 281 19.31 6.20 -11.75
N ALA A 282 18.13 6.05 -12.35
CA ALA A 282 17.53 7.08 -13.20
C ALA A 282 17.28 8.39 -12.44
N ALA A 283 16.86 8.30 -11.18
CA ALA A 283 16.68 9.45 -10.31
C ALA A 283 17.98 10.15 -9.94
N SER A 284 19.12 9.42 -9.91
CA SER A 284 20.44 9.97 -9.61
C SER A 284 21.10 10.67 -10.81
N THR A 285 20.72 10.31 -12.04
CA THR A 285 21.34 10.86 -13.27
C THR A 285 20.65 12.12 -13.79
N THR A 286 19.43 12.45 -13.35
CA THR A 286 18.72 13.66 -13.76
C THR A 286 19.09 14.93 -12.98
N GLY A 287 20.07 14.86 -12.09
CA GLY A 287 20.59 16.00 -11.30
C GLY A 287 21.44 17.03 -12.09
N THR A 288 21.67 16.82 -13.39
CA THR A 288 22.36 17.79 -14.23
C THR A 288 21.39 18.28 -15.32
N LEU A 289 20.80 19.44 -15.10
CA LEU A 289 20.03 20.15 -16.13
C LEU A 289 20.99 20.61 -17.24
N PRO A 290 20.83 20.18 -18.48
CA PRO A 290 21.45 20.89 -19.61
C PRO A 290 20.64 22.16 -19.85
N GLY A 291 21.35 23.25 -20.04
CA GLY A 291 20.77 24.55 -20.36
C GLY A 291 19.81 24.49 -21.55
N THR A 292 18.86 25.37 -21.47
CA THR A 292 17.86 25.77 -22.46
C THR A 292 18.26 25.56 -23.92
N ALA A 293 17.48 24.70 -24.61
CA ALA A 293 17.30 24.79 -26.05
C ALA A 293 15.80 24.69 -26.35
N THR A 294 15.24 25.78 -26.78
CA THR A 294 13.90 25.92 -27.37
C THR A 294 13.85 25.18 -28.68
N THR A 295 12.91 24.21 -28.87
CA THR A 295 12.17 23.99 -30.13
C THR A 295 11.06 22.94 -29.95
N GLY A 296 9.84 23.29 -30.34
CA GLY A 296 8.93 22.48 -31.18
C GLY A 296 8.11 21.39 -30.49
N GLY A 297 6.89 21.71 -30.22
CA GLY A 297 5.63 20.98 -30.32
C GLY A 297 5.60 19.46 -30.33
N ALA A 298 5.00 18.86 -29.29
CA ALA A 298 4.33 17.58 -29.38
C ALA A 298 3.07 17.59 -28.52
N SER A 299 1.96 17.29 -29.15
CA SER A 299 0.62 17.14 -28.60
C SER A 299 0.60 16.08 -27.51
N SER A 300 0.33 16.47 -26.27
CA SER A 300 0.08 15.55 -25.15
C SER A 300 -1.41 15.22 -25.09
N ALA A 301 -1.74 13.96 -25.26
CA ALA A 301 -3.05 13.42 -24.91
C ALA A 301 -3.29 13.66 -23.41
N GLY A 302 -4.28 14.49 -23.08
CA GLY A 302 -4.62 14.85 -21.71
C GLY A 302 -5.16 13.65 -20.93
N ALA A 303 -4.45 13.24 -19.89
CA ALA A 303 -5.02 12.40 -18.87
C ALA A 303 -6.05 13.23 -18.09
N SER A 304 -7.33 12.83 -18.15
CA SER A 304 -8.42 13.44 -17.40
C SER A 304 -8.15 13.30 -15.90
N VAL A 305 -7.87 14.42 -15.24
CA VAL A 305 -7.78 14.50 -13.79
C VAL A 305 -9.20 14.39 -13.24
N ALA A 306 -9.47 13.36 -12.46
CA ALA A 306 -10.74 13.24 -11.76
C ALA A 306 -10.91 14.40 -10.74
N PRO A 307 -12.09 15.03 -10.67
CA PRO A 307 -12.34 16.09 -9.71
C PRO A 307 -12.31 15.56 -8.27
N GLY A 308 -11.81 16.36 -7.35
CA GLY A 308 -11.75 16.05 -5.92
C GLY A 308 -13.14 15.79 -5.32
N PRO A 309 -13.23 15.19 -4.12
CA PRO A 309 -14.46 14.63 -3.54
C PRO A 309 -15.64 15.58 -3.43
N LYS A 310 -15.42 16.91 -3.44
CA LYS A 310 -16.52 17.89 -3.36
C LYS A 310 -17.30 18.05 -4.66
N ASP A 311 -16.70 17.74 -5.80
CA ASP A 311 -17.33 17.92 -7.11
C ASP A 311 -18.01 16.66 -7.64
N ALA A 312 -17.64 15.47 -7.15
CA ALA A 312 -18.23 14.20 -7.56
C ALA A 312 -19.69 14.00 -7.13
N LEU A 313 -20.19 14.81 -6.18
CA LEU A 313 -21.54 14.68 -5.61
C LEU A 313 -22.54 15.76 -6.10
N ARG A 314 -22.12 16.68 -6.96
CA ARG A 314 -23.02 17.72 -7.52
C ARG A 314 -23.62 17.36 -8.88
N ARG A 315 -23.46 16.13 -9.36
CA ARG A 315 -24.12 15.69 -10.60
C ARG A 315 -24.96 14.44 -10.39
#